data_07cfb0a7efedd09dda5b67fcf8550af7
#
_entry.id   07cfb0a7efedd09dda5b67fcf8550af7
#
_cell.length_a   1.000
_cell.length_b   1.000
_cell.length_c   1.000
_cell.angle_alpha   90.00
_cell.angle_beta   90.00
_cell.angle_gamma   90.00
#
_symmetry.space_group_name_H-M   'P 1'
#
loop_
_entity.id
_entity.type
_entity.pdbx_description
1 polymer ?
#
loop_
_entity_poly.entity_id
_entity_poly.type
_entity_poly.pdbx_seq_one_letter_code
_entity_poly.pdbx_strand_id
1 'polypeptide(L)'
;MYLSKVKIREAMEQQGIQTFTEFADKLGITKNQLSVMLSDNYNPLKSRVDEMCKVLKVSPYTIMNFDIDRDITATETIVGDATVTAIELFAGAGGLALGLEQAGITTIAHIEIDKACCETLKTNRPNWNVICEDIHHVDFKQYKNKVDIVTGGFPCQAFSFAGKKLGFEDTRGTLFHEFARCVQEVQPKIFMAENVRGLVSHDKGRTLKTIIDVLESLGYRTQQEILNAAYFGVGQKRERIVIVGIRNDLDISFTYPTPEKKMTTLKEALKNCPKSVGVEYSAKKKKVLELVPPGGCWIDLPEDIAKEYMGKSYYSGGGRRGMARRISWDEPCLTLTCSPSQKQTERCHPEETRPFTVRESARIQSFPDDWKFCGGIGDQYKQIGNAVPVEMARRIGVSLKQAILMK
;
A
#
# COMPACT_ATOMS: atom_id res chain seq x y z
N MET A 1 -20.35 -6.02 1.08
CA MET A 1 -21.55 -5.53 1.77
C MET A 1 -22.71 -6.46 1.42
N TYR A 2 -23.30 -7.20 2.37
CA TYR A 2 -24.38 -8.16 2.11
C TYR A 2 -25.42 -8.12 3.24
N LEU A 3 -26.64 -8.66 2.97
CA LEU A 3 -27.69 -8.72 3.96
C LEU A 3 -27.41 -9.82 5.00
N SER A 4 -27.45 -9.48 6.27
CA SER A 4 -27.26 -10.46 7.36
C SER A 4 -28.57 -11.16 7.70
N LYS A 5 -28.64 -12.45 7.39
CA LYS A 5 -29.79 -13.28 7.71
C LYS A 5 -30.08 -13.36 9.21
N VAL A 6 -29.02 -13.32 10.03
CA VAL A 6 -29.11 -13.33 11.51
C VAL A 6 -29.69 -12.01 11.99
N LYS A 7 -29.10 -10.88 11.61
CA LYS A 7 -29.55 -9.53 12.02
C LYS A 7 -30.99 -9.22 11.52
N ILE A 8 -31.35 -9.71 10.33
CA ILE A 8 -32.71 -9.59 9.81
C ILE A 8 -33.68 -10.40 10.67
N ARG A 9 -33.32 -11.61 11.11
CA ARG A 9 -34.15 -12.41 12.00
C ARG A 9 -34.38 -11.72 13.34
N GLU A 10 -33.34 -11.20 13.96
CA GLU A 10 -33.44 -10.39 15.18
C GLU A 10 -34.36 -9.18 15.03
N ALA A 11 -34.23 -8.45 13.92
CA ALA A 11 -35.09 -7.31 13.62
C ALA A 11 -36.54 -7.72 13.34
N MET A 12 -36.78 -8.89 12.71
CA MET A 12 -38.11 -9.47 12.52
C MET A 12 -38.77 -9.79 13.87
N GLU A 13 -38.04 -10.44 14.79
CA GLU A 13 -38.53 -10.76 16.14
C GLU A 13 -38.98 -9.49 16.90
N GLN A 14 -38.21 -8.41 16.83
CA GLN A 14 -38.52 -7.13 17.43
C GLN A 14 -39.79 -6.49 16.85
N GLN A 15 -40.17 -6.83 15.61
CA GLN A 15 -41.42 -6.34 14.96
C GLN A 15 -42.54 -7.39 15.00
N GLY A 16 -42.40 -8.49 15.74
CA GLY A 16 -43.38 -9.56 15.87
C GLY A 16 -43.56 -10.41 14.60
N ILE A 17 -42.63 -10.37 13.66
CA ILE A 17 -42.62 -11.17 12.43
C ILE A 17 -41.93 -12.50 12.71
N GLN A 18 -42.68 -13.57 12.67
CA GLN A 18 -42.16 -14.89 13.13
C GLN A 18 -41.46 -15.68 12.03
N THR A 19 -41.80 -15.50 10.76
CA THR A 19 -41.27 -16.30 9.68
C THR A 19 -40.78 -15.47 8.50
N PHE A 20 -39.77 -15.98 7.77
CA PHE A 20 -39.33 -15.37 6.52
C PHE A 20 -40.40 -15.38 5.41
N THR A 21 -41.41 -16.25 5.50
CA THR A 21 -42.56 -16.25 4.59
C THR A 21 -43.39 -15.02 4.87
N GLU A 22 -43.76 -14.76 6.11
CA GLU A 22 -44.49 -13.56 6.52
C GLU A 22 -43.73 -12.27 6.18
N PHE A 23 -42.42 -12.28 6.36
CA PHE A 23 -41.58 -11.13 5.97
C PHE A 23 -41.56 -10.90 4.46
N ALA A 24 -41.49 -11.95 3.65
CA ALA A 24 -41.57 -11.89 2.20
C ALA A 24 -42.93 -11.30 1.76
N ASP A 25 -44.03 -11.74 2.37
CA ASP A 25 -45.37 -11.25 2.09
C ASP A 25 -45.51 -9.74 2.40
N LYS A 26 -44.94 -9.28 3.52
CA LYS A 26 -44.88 -7.85 3.86
C LYS A 26 -44.05 -7.01 2.91
N LEU A 27 -43.08 -7.63 2.22
CA LEU A 27 -42.26 -6.99 1.17
C LEU A 27 -42.88 -7.10 -0.22
N GLY A 28 -44.01 -7.81 -0.38
CA GLY A 28 -44.65 -8.06 -1.67
C GLY A 28 -43.80 -8.92 -2.64
N ILE A 29 -42.98 -9.85 -2.08
CA ILE A 29 -42.13 -10.76 -2.86
C ILE A 29 -42.34 -12.22 -2.45
N THR A 30 -41.93 -13.15 -3.30
CA THR A 30 -41.99 -14.57 -2.94
C THR A 30 -40.89 -14.96 -1.95
N LYS A 31 -41.13 -16.02 -1.17
CA LYS A 31 -40.14 -16.62 -0.26
C LYS A 31 -38.82 -16.98 -0.98
N ASN A 32 -38.93 -17.46 -2.22
CA ASN A 32 -37.75 -17.80 -3.04
C ASN A 32 -36.93 -16.56 -3.41
N GLN A 33 -37.59 -15.45 -3.77
CA GLN A 33 -36.93 -14.17 -4.04
C GLN A 33 -36.21 -13.64 -2.79
N LEU A 34 -36.87 -13.70 -1.62
CA LEU A 34 -36.25 -13.33 -0.36
C LEU A 34 -35.03 -14.23 -0.04
N SER A 35 -35.15 -15.54 -0.25
CA SER A 35 -34.03 -16.49 -0.03
C SER A 35 -32.81 -16.16 -0.91
N VAL A 36 -33.03 -15.82 -2.18
CA VAL A 36 -31.95 -15.36 -3.08
C VAL A 36 -31.31 -14.05 -2.57
N MET A 37 -32.14 -13.10 -2.13
CA MET A 37 -31.65 -11.82 -1.59
C MET A 37 -30.86 -11.96 -0.29
N LEU A 38 -31.10 -13.03 0.48
CA LEU A 38 -30.40 -13.35 1.72
C LEU A 38 -29.22 -14.33 1.51
N SER A 39 -28.85 -14.63 0.29
CA SER A 39 -27.66 -15.45 0.00
C SER A 39 -26.39 -14.61 0.06
N ASP A 40 -25.30 -15.24 0.45
CA ASP A 40 -23.98 -14.60 0.67
C ASP A 40 -23.39 -13.96 -0.61
N ASN A 41 -23.85 -14.39 -1.78
CA ASN A 41 -23.38 -13.89 -3.09
C ASN A 41 -24.29 -12.82 -3.70
N TYR A 42 -25.35 -12.39 -3.00
CA TYR A 42 -26.29 -11.40 -3.52
C TYR A 42 -25.86 -9.97 -3.14
N ASN A 43 -25.67 -9.12 -4.14
CA ASN A 43 -25.42 -7.69 -3.92
C ASN A 43 -26.76 -6.92 -3.94
N PRO A 44 -27.30 -6.53 -2.79
CA PRO A 44 -28.64 -5.95 -2.71
C PRO A 44 -28.71 -4.55 -3.33
N LEU A 45 -29.71 -4.30 -4.17
CA LEU A 45 -30.02 -2.98 -4.65
C LEU A 45 -30.46 -2.08 -3.49
N LYS A 46 -30.02 -0.81 -3.47
CA LYS A 46 -30.34 0.15 -2.41
C LYS A 46 -31.84 0.26 -2.13
N SER A 47 -32.69 0.28 -3.17
CA SER A 47 -34.14 0.33 -3.06
C SER A 47 -34.73 -0.85 -2.28
N ARG A 48 -34.18 -2.05 -2.46
CA ARG A 48 -34.62 -3.27 -1.75
C ARG A 48 -34.20 -3.27 -0.28
N VAL A 49 -33.01 -2.76 0.02
CA VAL A 49 -32.56 -2.55 1.41
C VAL A 49 -33.46 -1.54 2.11
N ASP A 50 -33.80 -0.45 1.44
CA ASP A 50 -34.69 0.59 2.00
C ASP A 50 -36.11 0.06 2.28
N GLU A 51 -36.66 -0.83 1.40
CA GLU A 51 -37.95 -1.48 1.61
C GLU A 51 -37.91 -2.41 2.85
N MET A 52 -36.88 -3.23 2.99
CA MET A 52 -36.67 -4.09 4.16
C MET A 52 -36.59 -3.25 5.46
N CYS A 53 -35.81 -2.18 5.41
CA CYS A 53 -35.63 -1.27 6.55
C CYS A 53 -36.93 -0.60 6.96
N LYS A 54 -37.83 -0.23 6.02
CA LYS A 54 -39.14 0.30 6.29
C LYS A 54 -40.07 -0.69 7.01
N VAL A 55 -40.10 -1.95 6.53
CA VAL A 55 -40.92 -3.01 7.14
C VAL A 55 -40.41 -3.38 8.55
N LEU A 56 -39.08 -3.44 8.72
CA LEU A 56 -38.45 -3.79 9.99
C LEU A 56 -38.28 -2.59 10.94
N LYS A 57 -38.56 -1.36 10.49
CA LYS A 57 -38.34 -0.11 11.24
C LYS A 57 -36.93 0.07 11.79
N VAL A 58 -35.93 -0.32 11.02
CA VAL A 58 -34.53 -0.24 11.37
C VAL A 58 -33.72 0.49 10.33
N SER A 59 -32.49 0.87 10.67
CA SER A 59 -31.54 1.45 9.71
C SER A 59 -30.89 0.35 8.84
N PRO A 60 -30.37 0.67 7.63
CA PRO A 60 -29.60 -0.27 6.82
C PRO A 60 -28.43 -0.92 7.57
N TYR A 61 -27.80 -0.18 8.48
CA TYR A 61 -26.69 -0.67 9.31
C TYR A 61 -27.10 -1.81 10.26
N THR A 62 -28.39 -1.89 10.62
CA THR A 62 -28.91 -2.92 11.53
C THR A 62 -29.05 -4.28 10.84
N ILE A 63 -29.35 -4.32 9.53
CA ILE A 63 -29.64 -5.57 8.80
C ILE A 63 -28.57 -5.97 7.80
N MET A 64 -27.52 -5.13 7.64
CA MET A 64 -26.40 -5.45 6.76
C MET A 64 -25.16 -5.86 7.54
N ASN A 65 -24.41 -6.80 7.01
CA ASN A 65 -23.02 -6.99 7.36
C ASN A 65 -22.19 -6.08 6.45
N PHE A 66 -21.51 -5.16 7.08
CA PHE A 66 -20.42 -4.44 6.47
C PHE A 66 -19.20 -5.31 6.73
N ASP A 67 -18.40 -5.58 5.73
CA ASP A 67 -17.15 -6.36 5.87
C ASP A 67 -16.13 -5.72 6.83
N ILE A 68 -16.50 -4.61 7.47
CA ILE A 68 -15.75 -3.92 8.53
C ILE A 68 -15.59 -4.82 9.77
N ASP A 69 -16.55 -5.70 10.08
CA ASP A 69 -16.48 -6.58 11.24
C ASP A 69 -15.63 -7.84 11.02
N ARG A 70 -15.26 -8.16 9.78
CA ARG A 70 -14.32 -9.26 9.51
C ARG A 70 -12.86 -8.90 9.78
N ASP A 71 -12.49 -7.60 9.65
CA ASP A 71 -11.12 -7.16 9.84
C ASP A 71 -10.74 -6.85 11.30
N ILE A 72 -11.70 -6.70 12.20
CA ILE A 72 -11.45 -6.39 13.63
C ILE A 72 -11.58 -7.63 14.52
N THR A 73 -12.31 -8.65 14.10
CA THR A 73 -12.53 -9.89 14.86
C THR A 73 -11.98 -11.15 14.16
N ALA A 74 -11.22 -11.02 13.09
CA ALA A 74 -10.30 -12.06 12.66
C ALA A 74 -9.09 -12.12 13.62
N THR A 75 -9.39 -12.03 14.92
CA THR A 75 -8.60 -12.64 15.96
C THR A 75 -8.73 -14.14 15.74
N GLU A 76 -7.66 -14.72 15.12
CA GLU A 76 -7.22 -16.05 15.46
C GLU A 76 -8.29 -17.16 15.44
N THR A 77 -8.80 -17.51 14.25
CA THR A 77 -8.87 -18.93 14.03
C THR A 77 -7.44 -19.39 13.79
N ILE A 78 -6.82 -19.93 14.82
CA ILE A 78 -5.57 -20.69 14.76
C ILE A 78 -5.78 -21.80 13.74
N VAL A 79 -5.57 -21.49 12.46
CA VAL A 79 -5.29 -22.48 11.45
C VAL A 79 -3.85 -22.88 11.72
N GLY A 80 -3.63 -24.10 12.08
CA GLY A 80 -2.44 -24.74 12.57
C GLY A 80 -1.10 -24.04 12.30
N ASP A 81 -0.08 -24.37 13.07
CA ASP A 81 1.32 -23.86 13.11
C ASP A 81 2.09 -23.76 11.79
N ALA A 82 1.42 -23.52 10.66
CA ALA A 82 2.06 -23.35 9.35
C ALA A 82 2.62 -21.94 9.24
N THR A 83 3.90 -21.81 9.55
CA THR A 83 4.66 -20.57 9.36
C THR A 83 4.81 -20.28 7.88
N VAL A 84 4.20 -19.20 7.39
CA VAL A 84 4.43 -18.71 6.02
C VAL A 84 5.77 -17.97 5.97
N THR A 85 6.63 -18.38 5.03
CA THR A 85 7.99 -17.85 4.91
C THR A 85 8.17 -16.97 3.68
N ALA A 86 9.03 -15.95 3.80
CA ALA A 86 9.35 -15.04 2.71
C ALA A 86 10.85 -14.79 2.54
N ILE A 87 11.25 -14.36 1.35
CA ILE A 87 12.48 -13.62 1.08
C ILE A 87 12.09 -12.25 0.58
N GLU A 88 12.77 -11.21 1.05
CA GLU A 88 12.58 -9.84 0.61
C GLU A 88 13.83 -9.33 -0.11
N LEU A 89 13.62 -8.85 -1.33
CA LEU A 89 14.64 -8.22 -2.17
C LEU A 89 14.48 -6.70 -2.12
N PHE A 90 15.60 -5.98 -2.16
CA PHE A 90 15.60 -4.51 -2.11
C PHE A 90 14.91 -3.99 -0.85
N ALA A 91 15.26 -4.56 0.31
CA ALA A 91 14.54 -4.39 1.56
C ALA A 91 14.48 -2.93 2.08
N GLY A 92 15.40 -2.08 1.62
CA GLY A 92 15.46 -0.68 2.05
C GLY A 92 15.53 -0.55 3.56
N ALA A 93 14.76 0.37 4.12
CA ALA A 93 14.69 0.58 5.56
C ALA A 93 13.67 -0.32 6.29
N GLY A 94 13.14 -1.34 5.60
CA GLY A 94 12.28 -2.36 6.21
C GLY A 94 10.80 -2.02 6.30
N GLY A 95 10.30 -1.10 5.46
CA GLY A 95 8.86 -0.79 5.47
C GLY A 95 8.01 -1.99 5.06
N LEU A 96 8.39 -2.68 3.99
CA LEU A 96 7.73 -3.91 3.56
C LEU A 96 8.00 -5.04 4.55
N ALA A 97 9.27 -5.24 4.96
CA ALA A 97 9.67 -6.25 5.94
C ALA A 97 8.84 -6.21 7.23
N LEU A 98 8.74 -5.01 7.82
CA LEU A 98 7.98 -4.80 9.06
C LEU A 98 6.49 -5.07 8.87
N GLY A 99 5.92 -4.65 7.73
CA GLY A 99 4.53 -4.95 7.41
C GLY A 99 4.26 -6.46 7.26
N LEU A 100 5.16 -7.20 6.62
CA LEU A 100 5.08 -8.66 6.51
C LEU A 100 5.23 -9.34 7.87
N GLU A 101 6.18 -8.90 8.72
CA GLU A 101 6.33 -9.38 10.09
C GLU A 101 5.03 -9.19 10.89
N GLN A 102 4.42 -7.99 10.82
CA GLN A 102 3.15 -7.68 11.49
C GLN A 102 1.95 -8.48 10.93
N ALA A 103 2.02 -8.95 9.68
CA ALA A 103 1.05 -9.88 9.10
C ALA A 103 1.29 -11.34 9.54
N GLY A 104 2.37 -11.60 10.31
CA GLY A 104 2.74 -12.94 10.77
C GLY A 104 3.38 -13.77 9.65
N ILE A 105 4.12 -13.16 8.75
CA ILE A 105 4.98 -13.80 7.74
C ILE A 105 6.43 -13.73 8.25
N THR A 106 7.13 -14.85 8.24
CA THR A 106 8.53 -14.92 8.65
C THR A 106 9.44 -14.73 7.45
N THR A 107 10.09 -13.56 7.37
CA THR A 107 11.09 -13.31 6.32
C THR A 107 12.42 -13.91 6.73
N ILE A 108 12.89 -14.89 5.98
CA ILE A 108 14.12 -15.65 6.30
C ILE A 108 15.40 -15.01 5.76
N ALA A 109 15.28 -14.08 4.82
CA ALA A 109 16.40 -13.28 4.32
C ALA A 109 15.91 -11.93 3.77
N HIS A 110 16.63 -10.86 4.09
CA HIS A 110 16.45 -9.51 3.58
C HIS A 110 17.69 -9.11 2.80
N ILE A 111 17.57 -8.88 1.50
CA ILE A 111 18.67 -8.52 0.62
C ILE A 111 18.64 -7.00 0.38
N GLU A 112 19.74 -6.33 0.70
CA GLU A 112 19.89 -4.88 0.56
C GLU A 112 21.36 -4.52 0.31
N ILE A 113 21.63 -3.57 -0.58
CA ILE A 113 22.98 -3.11 -0.90
C ILE A 113 23.39 -1.87 -0.09
N ASP A 114 22.43 -1.00 0.28
CA ASP A 114 22.69 0.24 1.00
C ASP A 114 23.05 -0.05 2.47
N LYS A 115 24.29 0.26 2.84
CA LYS A 115 24.81 -0.02 4.18
C LYS A 115 24.00 0.65 5.31
N ALA A 116 23.50 1.88 5.09
CA ALA A 116 22.70 2.57 6.10
C ALA A 116 21.32 1.89 6.27
N CYS A 117 20.76 1.37 5.19
CA CYS A 117 19.54 0.54 5.25
C CYS A 117 19.80 -0.76 5.99
N CYS A 118 20.88 -1.47 5.66
CA CYS A 118 21.27 -2.72 6.35
C CYS A 118 21.46 -2.50 7.86
N GLU A 119 22.11 -1.39 8.25
CA GLU A 119 22.30 -1.03 9.64
C GLU A 119 20.96 -0.71 10.33
N THR A 120 20.06 -0.01 9.63
CA THR A 120 18.69 0.24 10.10
C THR A 120 17.96 -1.05 10.40
N LEU A 121 17.98 -2.02 9.47
CA LEU A 121 17.33 -3.32 9.65
C LEU A 121 17.91 -4.07 10.86
N LYS A 122 19.23 -4.20 10.94
CA LYS A 122 19.94 -4.91 12.03
C LYS A 122 19.71 -4.23 13.39
N THR A 123 19.66 -2.91 13.43
CA THR A 123 19.43 -2.15 14.68
C THR A 123 18.04 -2.40 15.24
N ASN A 124 17.02 -2.44 14.39
CA ASN A 124 15.64 -2.64 14.80
C ASN A 124 15.25 -4.10 14.99
N ARG A 125 15.91 -5.00 14.26
CA ARG A 125 15.66 -6.45 14.30
C ARG A 125 16.98 -7.20 14.26
N PRO A 126 17.71 -7.33 15.38
CA PRO A 126 19.03 -7.99 15.43
C PRO A 126 19.00 -9.44 14.96
N ASN A 127 17.83 -10.10 15.05
CA ASN A 127 17.64 -11.50 14.67
C ASN A 127 17.27 -11.68 13.18
N TRP A 128 17.03 -10.59 12.45
CA TRP A 128 16.78 -10.70 11.01
C TRP A 128 18.07 -11.06 10.26
N ASN A 129 17.96 -11.97 9.33
CA ASN A 129 19.05 -12.32 8.42
C ASN A 129 19.15 -11.26 7.31
N VAL A 130 19.94 -10.22 7.54
CA VAL A 130 20.16 -9.11 6.60
C VAL A 130 21.45 -9.38 5.82
N ILE A 131 21.29 -9.69 4.54
CA ILE A 131 22.36 -9.88 3.57
C ILE A 131 22.67 -8.53 2.93
N CYS A 132 23.73 -7.88 3.43
CA CYS A 132 24.19 -6.57 2.93
C CYS A 132 25.14 -6.77 1.75
N GLU A 133 24.58 -7.04 0.59
CA GLU A 133 25.35 -7.42 -0.61
C GLU A 133 24.64 -6.96 -1.89
N ASP A 134 25.39 -6.83 -2.97
CA ASP A 134 24.82 -6.66 -4.31
C ASP A 134 24.04 -7.93 -4.70
N ILE A 135 22.79 -7.75 -5.07
CA ILE A 135 21.90 -8.84 -5.43
C ILE A 135 22.44 -9.75 -6.54
N HIS A 136 23.30 -9.22 -7.43
CA HIS A 136 23.96 -10.00 -8.48
C HIS A 136 24.87 -11.12 -7.93
N HIS A 137 25.37 -10.96 -6.71
CA HIS A 137 26.27 -11.92 -6.05
C HIS A 137 25.53 -12.89 -5.10
N VAL A 138 24.21 -12.71 -4.90
CA VAL A 138 23.44 -13.57 -4.01
C VAL A 138 23.04 -14.86 -4.71
N ASP A 139 23.36 -16.01 -4.10
CA ASP A 139 22.92 -17.34 -4.52
C ASP A 139 21.53 -17.64 -3.93
N PHE A 140 20.51 -17.65 -4.77
CA PHE A 140 19.15 -17.96 -4.36
C PHE A 140 18.80 -19.45 -4.41
N LYS A 141 19.62 -20.30 -5.06
CA LYS A 141 19.35 -21.76 -5.20
C LYS A 141 19.25 -22.46 -3.86
N GLN A 142 19.97 -21.98 -2.84
CA GLN A 142 19.90 -22.49 -1.48
C GLN A 142 18.50 -22.39 -0.85
N TYR A 143 17.64 -21.50 -1.35
CA TYR A 143 16.27 -21.25 -0.88
C TYR A 143 15.21 -22.01 -1.69
N LYS A 144 15.60 -22.76 -2.71
CA LYS A 144 14.68 -23.49 -3.60
C LYS A 144 13.72 -24.37 -2.80
N ASN A 145 12.41 -24.19 -3.04
CA ASN A 145 11.34 -24.95 -2.37
C ASN A 145 11.28 -24.80 -0.82
N LYS A 146 12.01 -23.82 -0.25
CA LYS A 146 12.03 -23.55 1.19
C LYS A 146 11.27 -22.29 1.57
N VAL A 147 10.77 -21.55 0.59
CA VAL A 147 10.19 -20.23 0.75
C VAL A 147 8.84 -20.20 0.04
N ASP A 148 7.84 -19.73 0.75
CA ASP A 148 6.48 -19.59 0.21
C ASP A 148 6.35 -18.36 -0.68
N ILE A 149 6.99 -17.24 -0.28
CA ILE A 149 6.81 -15.94 -0.93
C ILE A 149 8.18 -15.30 -1.25
N VAL A 150 8.33 -14.75 -2.45
CA VAL A 150 9.39 -13.78 -2.79
C VAL A 150 8.75 -12.42 -2.94
N THR A 151 9.26 -11.41 -2.22
CA THR A 151 8.80 -10.03 -2.28
C THR A 151 9.92 -9.09 -2.67
N GLY A 152 9.58 -7.91 -3.26
CA GLY A 152 10.56 -6.87 -3.50
C GLY A 152 10.01 -5.69 -4.29
N GLY A 153 10.61 -4.52 -4.03
CA GLY A 153 10.37 -3.29 -4.78
C GLY A 153 11.59 -2.94 -5.63
N PHE A 154 11.75 -3.52 -6.81
CA PHE A 154 12.90 -3.22 -7.67
C PHE A 154 12.83 -1.78 -8.18
N PRO A 155 13.98 -1.05 -8.24
CA PRO A 155 14.02 0.32 -8.75
C PRO A 155 13.52 0.38 -10.20
N CYS A 156 12.69 1.40 -10.50
CA CYS A 156 12.27 1.71 -11.87
C CYS A 156 13.45 2.35 -12.63
N GLN A 157 14.41 1.54 -13.05
CA GLN A 157 15.45 1.97 -13.97
C GLN A 157 14.87 2.03 -15.38
N ALA A 158 15.35 2.98 -16.18
CA ALA A 158 14.92 3.10 -17.56
C ALA A 158 15.21 1.79 -18.33
N PHE A 159 14.18 1.03 -18.61
CA PHE A 159 14.26 -0.08 -19.53
C PHE A 159 14.47 0.50 -20.94
N SER A 160 15.69 0.59 -21.40
CA SER A 160 16.03 1.06 -22.75
C SER A 160 15.78 -0.01 -23.82
N PHE A 161 14.62 -0.65 -23.76
CA PHE A 161 14.27 -1.74 -24.68
C PHE A 161 13.40 -1.23 -25.82
N ALA A 162 14.02 -0.61 -26.81
CA ALA A 162 13.32 -0.15 -28.00
C ALA A 162 12.86 -1.34 -28.87
N GLY A 163 11.59 -1.70 -28.77
CA GLY A 163 10.85 -2.29 -29.88
C GLY A 163 10.92 -3.79 -30.12
N LYS A 164 11.50 -4.64 -29.24
CA LYS A 164 11.55 -6.09 -29.43
C LYS A 164 10.66 -6.82 -28.40
N LYS A 165 10.10 -7.98 -28.78
CA LYS A 165 9.54 -8.95 -27.82
C LYS A 165 10.74 -9.50 -27.02
N LEU A 166 10.82 -9.14 -25.74
CA LEU A 166 11.95 -9.48 -24.89
C LEU A 166 11.60 -10.72 -24.05
N GLY A 167 12.46 -11.72 -24.08
CA GLY A 167 12.46 -12.83 -23.15
C GLY A 167 13.20 -12.49 -21.85
N PHE A 168 13.22 -13.43 -20.90
CA PHE A 168 13.94 -13.29 -19.63
C PHE A 168 15.41 -12.89 -19.84
N GLU A 169 16.10 -13.51 -20.76
CA GLU A 169 17.50 -13.26 -21.07
C GLU A 169 17.79 -11.83 -21.57
N ASP A 170 16.82 -11.22 -22.23
CA ASP A 170 16.97 -9.85 -22.78
C ASP A 170 16.87 -8.77 -21.71
N THR A 171 16.44 -9.11 -20.48
CA THR A 171 16.37 -8.19 -19.34
C THR A 171 17.66 -8.16 -18.52
N ARG A 172 18.69 -8.94 -18.91
CA ARG A 172 19.97 -9.01 -18.21
C ARG A 172 20.57 -7.62 -17.94
N GLY A 173 21.18 -7.49 -16.76
CA GLY A 173 21.78 -6.25 -16.31
C GLY A 173 20.81 -5.24 -15.70
N THR A 174 19.52 -5.58 -15.57
CA THR A 174 18.53 -4.78 -14.83
C THR A 174 18.24 -5.40 -13.46
N LEU A 175 17.88 -4.57 -12.48
CA LEU A 175 17.46 -5.06 -11.17
C LEU A 175 16.12 -5.83 -11.21
N PHE A 176 15.29 -5.59 -12.23
CA PHE A 176 14.14 -6.45 -12.51
C PHE A 176 14.57 -7.87 -12.89
N HIS A 177 15.62 -8.02 -13.69
CA HIS A 177 16.16 -9.36 -14.02
C HIS A 177 16.56 -10.13 -12.76
N GLU A 178 17.17 -9.45 -11.80
CA GLU A 178 17.57 -10.09 -10.54
C GLU A 178 16.35 -10.51 -9.69
N PHE A 179 15.28 -9.72 -9.68
CA PHE A 179 14.01 -10.15 -9.10
C PHE A 179 13.48 -11.41 -9.79
N ALA A 180 13.41 -11.40 -11.11
CA ALA A 180 12.94 -12.54 -11.89
C ALA A 180 13.86 -13.78 -11.74
N ARG A 181 15.19 -13.60 -11.66
CA ARG A 181 16.16 -14.66 -11.33
C ARG A 181 15.88 -15.28 -9.96
N CYS A 182 15.65 -14.45 -8.96
CA CYS A 182 15.28 -14.96 -7.63
C CYS A 182 14.00 -15.79 -7.69
N VAL A 183 12.94 -15.32 -8.36
CA VAL A 183 11.71 -16.09 -8.55
C VAL A 183 11.95 -17.41 -9.26
N GLN A 184 12.79 -17.40 -10.31
CA GLN A 184 13.15 -18.60 -11.06
C GLN A 184 13.94 -19.62 -10.23
N GLU A 185 14.91 -19.16 -9.44
CA GLU A 185 15.78 -20.05 -8.65
C GLU A 185 15.08 -20.59 -7.39
N VAL A 186 14.30 -19.74 -6.70
CA VAL A 186 13.58 -20.09 -5.47
C VAL A 186 12.33 -20.92 -5.72
N GLN A 187 11.61 -20.65 -6.84
CA GLN A 187 10.32 -21.28 -7.16
C GLN A 187 9.27 -21.10 -6.05
N PRO A 188 9.04 -19.86 -5.56
CA PRO A 188 8.07 -19.62 -4.48
C PRO A 188 6.65 -20.00 -4.92
N LYS A 189 5.73 -20.19 -3.98
CA LYS A 189 4.30 -20.36 -4.26
C LYS A 189 3.70 -19.10 -4.84
N ILE A 190 4.08 -17.95 -4.26
CA ILE A 190 3.63 -16.61 -4.66
C ILE A 190 4.85 -15.69 -4.73
N PHE A 191 4.87 -14.79 -5.70
CA PHE A 191 5.73 -13.61 -5.60
C PHE A 191 4.89 -12.34 -5.51
N MET A 192 5.43 -11.29 -4.90
CA MET A 192 4.84 -9.94 -4.87
C MET A 192 5.91 -8.91 -5.24
N ALA A 193 5.67 -8.18 -6.31
CA ALA A 193 6.52 -7.07 -6.75
C ALA A 193 5.79 -5.74 -6.58
N GLU A 194 6.47 -4.75 -6.01
CA GLU A 194 5.97 -3.37 -5.88
C GLU A 194 6.74 -2.42 -6.78
N ASN A 195 6.04 -1.44 -7.34
CA ASN A 195 6.70 -0.37 -8.09
C ASN A 195 5.86 0.92 -8.08
N VAL A 196 6.46 2.01 -8.57
CA VAL A 196 5.75 3.29 -8.69
C VAL A 196 4.63 3.21 -9.73
N ARG A 197 3.52 3.95 -9.52
CA ARG A 197 2.41 4.04 -10.49
C ARG A 197 2.87 4.40 -11.91
N GLY A 198 3.94 5.21 -12.02
CA GLY A 198 4.49 5.62 -13.31
C GLY A 198 4.89 4.46 -14.23
N LEU A 199 5.16 3.27 -13.67
CA LEU A 199 5.46 2.06 -14.44
C LEU A 199 4.32 1.67 -15.41
N VAL A 200 3.07 1.92 -15.02
CA VAL A 200 1.88 1.57 -15.84
C VAL A 200 1.86 2.32 -17.17
N SER A 201 2.29 3.57 -17.17
CA SER A 201 2.31 4.42 -18.39
C SER A 201 3.70 4.54 -19.02
N HIS A 202 4.73 3.99 -18.38
CA HIS A 202 6.09 4.05 -18.88
C HIS A 202 6.17 3.39 -20.25
N ASP A 203 6.78 4.10 -21.21
CA ASP A 203 6.91 3.64 -22.60
C ASP A 203 5.57 3.15 -23.20
N LYS A 204 4.48 3.93 -22.98
CA LYS A 204 3.11 3.60 -23.44
C LYS A 204 2.61 2.23 -22.95
N GLY A 205 3.03 1.82 -21.74
CA GLY A 205 2.65 0.54 -21.11
C GLY A 205 3.51 -0.65 -21.52
N ARG A 206 4.44 -0.49 -22.45
CA ARG A 206 5.29 -1.60 -22.95
C ARG A 206 6.18 -2.18 -21.85
N THR A 207 6.71 -1.34 -20.99
CA THR A 207 7.57 -1.78 -19.88
C THR A 207 6.83 -2.72 -18.92
N LEU A 208 5.62 -2.35 -18.48
CA LEU A 208 4.81 -3.21 -17.62
C LEU A 208 4.47 -4.52 -18.32
N LYS A 209 4.07 -4.45 -19.61
CA LYS A 209 3.79 -5.64 -20.39
C LYS A 209 5.00 -6.58 -20.46
N THR A 210 6.20 -6.07 -20.71
CA THR A 210 7.42 -6.89 -20.74
C THR A 210 7.68 -7.57 -19.39
N ILE A 211 7.51 -6.83 -18.26
CA ILE A 211 7.65 -7.38 -16.91
C ILE A 211 6.68 -8.55 -16.70
N ILE A 212 5.42 -8.35 -17.06
CA ILE A 212 4.39 -9.40 -16.94
C ILE A 212 4.74 -10.61 -17.81
N ASP A 213 5.03 -10.39 -19.10
CA ASP A 213 5.35 -11.47 -20.05
C ASP A 213 6.54 -12.31 -19.55
N VAL A 214 7.58 -11.67 -18.98
CA VAL A 214 8.73 -12.37 -18.39
C VAL A 214 8.30 -13.20 -17.18
N LEU A 215 7.57 -12.61 -16.23
CA LEU A 215 7.16 -13.32 -15.00
C LEU A 215 6.22 -14.49 -15.31
N GLU A 216 5.34 -14.34 -16.30
CA GLU A 216 4.45 -15.42 -16.75
C GLU A 216 5.23 -16.53 -17.46
N SER A 217 6.30 -16.21 -18.19
CA SER A 217 7.18 -17.20 -18.82
C SER A 217 7.93 -18.09 -17.81
N LEU A 218 8.04 -17.62 -16.53
CA LEU A 218 8.62 -18.42 -15.44
C LEU A 218 7.61 -19.41 -14.81
N GLY A 219 6.40 -19.51 -15.33
CA GLY A 219 5.38 -20.46 -14.87
C GLY A 219 4.44 -19.90 -13.80
N TYR A 220 4.20 -18.59 -13.82
CA TYR A 220 3.28 -17.90 -12.90
C TYR A 220 2.11 -17.29 -13.67
N ARG A 221 0.92 -17.29 -13.07
CA ARG A 221 -0.20 -16.44 -13.49
C ARG A 221 -0.17 -15.17 -12.69
N THR A 222 -0.27 -14.02 -13.35
CA THR A 222 -0.11 -12.72 -12.71
C THR A 222 -1.42 -11.96 -12.59
N GLN A 223 -1.51 -11.11 -11.59
CA GLN A 223 -2.52 -10.06 -11.45
C GLN A 223 -1.86 -8.81 -10.89
N GLN A 224 -2.41 -7.63 -11.20
CA GLN A 224 -1.85 -6.36 -10.77
C GLN A 224 -2.94 -5.37 -10.39
N GLU A 225 -2.67 -4.56 -9.36
CA GLU A 225 -3.55 -3.49 -8.93
C GLU A 225 -2.76 -2.26 -8.49
N ILE A 226 -3.35 -1.06 -8.67
CA ILE A 226 -2.80 0.18 -8.15
C ILE A 226 -3.44 0.44 -6.80
N LEU A 227 -2.65 0.38 -5.75
CA LEU A 227 -3.07 0.68 -4.40
C LEU A 227 -2.66 2.11 -4.02
N ASN A 228 -3.58 2.86 -3.40
CA ASN A 228 -3.28 4.16 -2.82
C ASN A 228 -3.21 4.03 -1.30
N ALA A 229 -2.02 4.18 -0.74
CA ALA A 229 -1.73 3.97 0.67
C ALA A 229 -2.66 4.73 1.63
N ALA A 230 -3.18 5.90 1.22
CA ALA A 230 -4.09 6.70 2.04
C ALA A 230 -5.40 5.97 2.42
N TYR A 231 -5.79 4.95 1.65
CA TYR A 231 -6.95 4.11 1.95
C TYR A 231 -6.60 2.84 2.76
N PHE A 232 -5.38 2.74 3.26
CA PHE A 232 -4.87 1.60 4.02
C PHE A 232 -4.22 2.05 5.33
N GLY A 233 -4.79 3.04 6.00
CA GLY A 233 -4.30 3.52 7.29
C GLY A 233 -3.01 4.37 7.23
N VAL A 234 -2.63 4.86 6.05
CA VAL A 234 -1.39 5.63 5.83
C VAL A 234 -1.71 7.09 5.57
N GLY A 235 -1.12 8.02 6.33
CA GLY A 235 -1.33 9.48 6.19
C GLY A 235 -0.77 10.10 4.92
N GLN A 236 -0.73 9.36 3.80
CA GLN A 236 -0.09 9.78 2.56
C GLN A 236 -0.80 9.25 1.31
N LYS A 237 -1.06 10.13 0.35
CA LYS A 237 -1.43 9.75 -1.03
C LYS A 237 -0.20 9.22 -1.75
N ARG A 238 0.01 7.91 -1.67
CA ARG A 238 1.11 7.20 -2.31
C ARG A 238 0.56 6.04 -3.13
N GLU A 239 0.54 6.19 -4.44
CA GLU A 239 0.05 5.16 -5.35
C GLU A 239 1.19 4.25 -5.80
N ARG A 240 0.95 2.95 -5.69
CA ARG A 240 1.89 1.90 -6.07
C ARG A 240 1.19 0.83 -6.87
N ILE A 241 1.82 0.38 -7.93
CA ILE A 241 1.41 -0.87 -8.58
C ILE A 241 1.97 -2.03 -7.78
N VAL A 242 1.10 -2.95 -7.43
CA VAL A 242 1.45 -4.24 -6.79
C VAL A 242 1.13 -5.34 -7.78
N ILE A 243 2.13 -6.14 -8.12
CA ILE A 243 2.01 -7.28 -9.02
C ILE A 243 2.17 -8.54 -8.18
N VAL A 244 1.17 -9.42 -8.23
CA VAL A 244 1.21 -10.72 -7.53
C VAL A 244 1.18 -11.82 -8.57
N GLY A 245 2.11 -12.76 -8.47
CA GLY A 245 2.15 -13.95 -9.31
C GLY A 245 2.00 -15.21 -8.48
N ILE A 246 1.15 -16.10 -8.92
CA ILE A 246 0.88 -17.40 -8.30
C ILE A 246 1.39 -18.49 -9.23
N ARG A 247 2.17 -19.44 -8.72
CA ARG A 247 2.72 -20.52 -9.51
C ARG A 247 1.59 -21.38 -10.12
N ASN A 248 1.69 -21.69 -11.41
CA ASN A 248 0.60 -22.26 -12.21
C ASN A 248 0.15 -23.65 -11.76
N ASP A 249 1.03 -24.42 -11.09
CA ASP A 249 0.74 -25.77 -10.59
C ASP A 249 -0.08 -25.78 -9.27
N LEU A 250 -0.37 -24.58 -8.69
CA LEU A 250 -1.04 -24.44 -7.41
C LEU A 250 -2.47 -23.91 -7.59
N ASP A 251 -3.42 -24.52 -6.89
CA ASP A 251 -4.79 -24.03 -6.78
C ASP A 251 -4.90 -23.02 -5.61
N ILE A 252 -4.27 -21.85 -5.80
CA ILE A 252 -4.27 -20.74 -4.85
C ILE A 252 -5.02 -19.58 -5.48
N SER A 253 -5.89 -18.93 -4.71
CA SER A 253 -6.53 -17.66 -5.07
C SER A 253 -5.99 -16.54 -4.20
N PHE A 254 -5.69 -15.39 -4.82
CA PHE A 254 -5.28 -14.19 -4.10
C PHE A 254 -6.28 -13.05 -4.35
N THR A 255 -6.60 -12.32 -3.30
CA THR A 255 -7.44 -11.11 -3.38
C THR A 255 -6.69 -9.95 -2.75
N TYR A 256 -6.62 -8.83 -3.46
CA TYR A 256 -6.03 -7.60 -2.91
C TYR A 256 -6.78 -7.12 -1.66
N PRO A 257 -6.08 -6.46 -0.71
CA PRO A 257 -6.74 -5.93 0.48
C PRO A 257 -7.80 -4.90 0.11
N THR A 258 -8.94 -4.93 0.80
CA THR A 258 -10.02 -3.98 0.58
C THR A 258 -9.64 -2.59 1.10
N PRO A 259 -9.74 -1.53 0.29
CA PRO A 259 -9.46 -0.17 0.73
C PRO A 259 -10.52 0.33 1.74
N GLU A 260 -10.09 1.15 2.69
CA GLU A 260 -10.98 1.85 3.62
C GLU A 260 -11.84 2.89 2.88
N LYS A 261 -13.01 3.23 3.44
CA LYS A 261 -13.92 4.21 2.83
C LYS A 261 -13.40 5.63 2.85
N LYS A 262 -12.52 5.95 3.80
CA LYS A 262 -11.93 7.28 4.01
C LYS A 262 -10.43 7.20 3.97
N MET A 263 -9.81 8.25 3.47
CA MET A 263 -8.36 8.41 3.54
C MET A 263 -7.94 8.79 4.95
N THR A 264 -6.84 8.24 5.41
CA THR A 264 -6.18 8.66 6.66
C THR A 264 -5.58 10.05 6.48
N THR A 265 -5.96 10.98 7.33
CA THR A 265 -5.49 12.37 7.29
C THR A 265 -4.09 12.52 7.91
N LEU A 266 -3.44 13.66 7.60
CA LEU A 266 -2.17 14.01 8.25
C LEU A 266 -2.34 14.17 9.77
N LYS A 267 -3.46 14.73 10.23
CA LYS A 267 -3.80 14.91 11.64
C LYS A 267 -3.86 13.58 12.39
N GLU A 268 -4.46 12.56 11.77
CA GLU A 268 -4.51 11.21 12.33
C GLU A 268 -3.12 10.57 12.39
N ALA A 269 -2.33 10.68 11.33
CA ALA A 269 -1.00 10.10 11.24
C ALA A 269 -0.01 10.73 12.23
N LEU A 270 -0.09 12.05 12.44
CA LEU A 270 0.82 12.78 13.32
C LEU A 270 0.29 13.02 14.75
N LYS A 271 -0.83 12.38 15.11
CA LYS A 271 -1.35 12.48 16.48
C LYS A 271 -0.30 12.04 17.50
N ASN A 272 0.06 12.94 18.42
CA ASN A 272 1.07 12.70 19.46
C ASN A 272 2.45 12.27 18.90
N CYS A 273 2.83 12.77 17.71
CA CYS A 273 4.12 12.45 17.10
C CYS A 273 5.27 13.03 17.97
N PRO A 274 6.27 12.22 18.34
CA PRO A 274 7.41 12.71 19.11
C PRO A 274 8.24 13.72 18.31
N LYS A 275 8.82 14.70 19.02
CA LYS A 275 9.77 15.64 18.42
C LYS A 275 11.00 14.91 17.90
N SER A 276 11.52 15.34 16.77
CA SER A 276 12.74 14.80 16.18
C SER A 276 13.49 15.86 15.36
N VAL A 277 14.70 15.52 14.97
CA VAL A 277 15.50 16.35 14.05
C VAL A 277 14.86 16.42 12.68
N GLY A 278 15.10 17.53 11.99
CA GLY A 278 14.64 17.76 10.62
C GLY A 278 15.60 18.69 9.89
N VAL A 279 15.38 18.83 8.56
CA VAL A 279 16.05 19.83 7.77
C VAL A 279 15.23 21.13 7.75
N GLU A 280 15.91 22.26 7.59
CA GLU A 280 15.30 23.57 7.51
C GLU A 280 15.24 24.07 6.06
N TYR A 281 14.27 24.93 5.77
CA TYR A 281 14.29 25.69 4.53
C TYR A 281 15.33 26.83 4.59
N SER A 282 15.93 27.18 3.45
CA SER A 282 16.71 28.40 3.34
C SER A 282 15.84 29.62 3.66
N ALA A 283 16.45 30.71 4.18
CA ALA A 283 15.74 31.93 4.54
C ALA A 283 14.87 32.49 3.39
N LYS A 284 15.39 32.43 2.14
CA LYS A 284 14.64 32.85 0.94
C LYS A 284 13.40 31.98 0.73
N LYS A 285 13.53 30.66 0.83
CA LYS A 285 12.42 29.72 0.66
C LYS A 285 11.39 29.85 1.78
N LYS A 286 11.83 30.01 3.02
CA LYS A 286 10.97 30.18 4.18
C LYS A 286 10.04 31.37 4.01
N LYS A 287 10.58 32.55 3.62
CA LYS A 287 9.77 33.76 3.34
C LYS A 287 8.66 33.53 2.31
N VAL A 288 8.92 32.76 1.25
CA VAL A 288 7.89 32.45 0.25
C VAL A 288 6.83 31.50 0.81
N LEU A 289 7.25 30.44 1.49
CA LEU A 289 6.32 29.44 2.04
C LEU A 289 5.48 29.97 3.22
N GLU A 290 5.93 31.01 3.92
CA GLU A 290 5.15 31.70 4.95
C GLU A 290 3.86 32.35 4.40
N LEU A 291 3.87 32.73 3.12
CA LEU A 291 2.72 33.32 2.44
C LEU A 291 1.70 32.26 1.95
N VAL A 292 2.05 30.99 1.97
CA VAL A 292 1.17 29.91 1.51
C VAL A 292 0.30 29.41 2.67
N PRO A 293 -1.03 29.47 2.56
CA PRO A 293 -1.92 28.99 3.62
C PRO A 293 -1.88 27.46 3.73
N PRO A 294 -2.31 26.87 4.87
CA PRO A 294 -2.52 25.42 4.98
C PRO A 294 -3.44 24.89 3.86
N GLY A 295 -3.02 23.80 3.22
CA GLY A 295 -3.72 23.26 2.04
C GLY A 295 -3.41 23.98 0.72
N GLY A 296 -2.70 25.11 0.77
CA GLY A 296 -2.34 25.94 -0.39
C GLY A 296 -1.08 25.49 -1.12
N CYS A 297 -0.77 26.21 -2.21
CA CYS A 297 0.42 25.99 -3.02
C CYS A 297 0.84 27.30 -3.72
N TRP A 298 1.76 27.22 -4.67
CA TRP A 298 2.26 28.38 -5.40
C TRP A 298 1.18 29.28 -6.03
N ILE A 299 -0.02 28.75 -6.32
CA ILE A 299 -1.14 29.51 -6.90
C ILE A 299 -1.69 30.54 -5.90
N ASP A 300 -1.52 30.29 -4.62
CA ASP A 300 -2.00 31.14 -3.53
C ASP A 300 -0.99 32.25 -3.18
N LEU A 301 0.16 32.32 -3.86
CA LEU A 301 1.15 33.37 -3.71
C LEU A 301 0.75 34.63 -4.48
N PRO A 302 1.15 35.85 -4.03
CA PRO A 302 1.13 37.03 -4.85
C PRO A 302 1.81 36.80 -6.21
N GLU A 303 1.26 37.38 -7.27
CA GLU A 303 1.63 37.04 -8.65
C GLU A 303 3.12 37.24 -8.95
N ASP A 304 3.71 38.34 -8.48
CA ASP A 304 5.11 38.67 -8.62
C ASP A 304 6.01 37.63 -7.92
N ILE A 305 5.67 37.25 -6.70
CA ILE A 305 6.38 36.23 -5.93
C ILE A 305 6.21 34.85 -6.59
N ALA A 306 5.01 34.52 -7.05
CA ALA A 306 4.75 33.28 -7.77
C ALA A 306 5.60 33.17 -9.04
N LYS A 307 5.67 34.24 -9.85
CA LYS A 307 6.51 34.32 -11.06
C LYS A 307 7.99 34.13 -10.75
N GLU A 308 8.51 34.84 -9.75
CA GLU A 308 9.90 34.70 -9.32
C GLU A 308 10.19 33.28 -8.81
N TYR A 309 9.34 32.77 -7.93
CA TYR A 309 9.53 31.47 -7.32
C TYR A 309 9.42 30.31 -8.33
N MET A 310 8.43 30.34 -9.19
CA MET A 310 8.19 29.29 -10.19
C MET A 310 9.17 29.39 -11.38
N GLY A 311 9.59 30.58 -11.75
CA GLY A 311 10.42 30.80 -12.93
C GLY A 311 9.74 30.31 -14.21
N LYS A 312 10.46 29.59 -15.07
CA LYS A 312 9.92 29.07 -16.34
C LYS A 312 8.69 28.14 -16.13
N SER A 313 8.59 27.47 -14.98
CA SER A 313 7.46 26.58 -14.67
C SER A 313 6.14 27.33 -14.48
N TYR A 314 6.16 28.63 -14.20
CA TYR A 314 4.96 29.47 -14.10
C TYR A 314 4.14 29.47 -15.40
N TYR A 315 4.83 29.50 -16.54
CA TYR A 315 4.23 29.57 -17.87
C TYR A 315 3.94 28.20 -18.50
N SER A 316 4.21 27.11 -17.79
CA SER A 316 4.13 25.74 -18.35
C SER A 316 2.72 25.16 -18.44
N GLY A 317 1.65 25.94 -18.26
CA GLY A 317 0.24 25.57 -18.52
C GLY A 317 -0.30 24.32 -17.76
N GLY A 318 0.53 23.62 -17.06
CA GLY A 318 0.20 22.33 -16.42
C GLY A 318 0.24 22.40 -14.91
N GLY A 319 -0.67 23.10 -14.30
CA GLY A 319 -1.00 23.17 -12.87
C GLY A 319 -0.31 22.22 -11.90
N ARG A 320 1.02 22.20 -11.87
CA ARG A 320 1.80 21.38 -10.92
C ARG A 320 1.66 21.95 -9.51
N ARG A 321 0.58 21.56 -8.83
CA ARG A 321 0.27 21.97 -7.45
C ARG A 321 1.22 21.37 -6.40
N GLY A 322 2.33 20.76 -6.81
CA GLY A 322 3.33 20.17 -5.91
C GLY A 322 4.44 21.13 -5.47
N MET A 323 4.54 22.33 -6.07
CA MET A 323 5.54 23.35 -5.70
C MET A 323 4.94 24.32 -4.71
N ALA A 324 5.77 24.81 -3.77
CA ALA A 324 5.35 25.62 -2.64
C ALA A 324 4.12 25.03 -1.91
N ARG A 325 4.07 23.72 -1.76
CA ARG A 325 2.91 23.04 -1.19
C ARG A 325 2.98 23.01 0.33
N ARG A 326 2.04 23.69 0.99
CA ARG A 326 1.79 23.52 2.43
C ARG A 326 0.65 22.52 2.60
N ILE A 327 0.86 21.47 3.41
CA ILE A 327 -0.15 20.43 3.62
C ILE A 327 -1.23 20.94 4.59
N SER A 328 -2.45 20.41 4.50
CA SER A 328 -3.51 20.62 5.50
C SER A 328 -3.56 19.46 6.49
N TRP A 329 -4.01 19.72 7.72
CA TRP A 329 -4.27 18.68 8.71
C TRP A 329 -5.36 17.71 8.30
N ASP A 330 -6.35 18.19 7.54
CA ASP A 330 -7.57 17.45 7.18
C ASP A 330 -7.43 16.67 5.85
N GLU A 331 -6.24 16.65 5.28
CA GLU A 331 -5.91 15.85 4.10
C GLU A 331 -4.72 14.91 4.36
N PRO A 332 -4.60 13.77 3.63
CA PRO A 332 -3.37 13.01 3.63
C PRO A 332 -2.23 13.81 2.99
N CYS A 333 -1.02 13.65 3.51
CA CYS A 333 0.17 14.20 2.88
C CYS A 333 0.29 13.72 1.43
N LEU A 334 0.88 14.51 0.56
CA LEU A 334 1.29 14.05 -0.76
C LEU A 334 2.51 13.12 -0.63
N THR A 335 2.79 12.34 -1.67
CA THR A 335 3.91 11.40 -1.66
C THR A 335 5.20 12.07 -1.17
N LEU A 336 5.74 11.55 -0.07
CA LEU A 336 7.07 11.93 0.42
C LEU A 336 8.15 11.39 -0.52
N THR A 337 9.17 12.19 -0.73
CA THR A 337 10.34 11.86 -1.56
C THR A 337 11.60 11.79 -0.69
N CYS A 338 12.68 11.32 -1.28
CA CYS A 338 13.97 11.17 -0.60
C CYS A 338 14.61 12.51 -0.15
N SER A 339 14.15 13.63 -0.70
CA SER A 339 14.65 14.97 -0.36
C SER A 339 13.48 15.89 0.03
N PRO A 340 13.30 16.18 1.32
CA PRO A 340 12.14 16.92 1.82
C PRO A 340 12.13 18.40 1.44
N SER A 341 13.27 18.96 1.03
CA SER A 341 13.41 20.37 0.61
C SER A 341 13.50 20.57 -0.90
N GLN A 342 13.26 19.51 -1.71
CA GLN A 342 13.29 19.59 -3.16
C GLN A 342 12.11 20.40 -3.70
N LYS A 343 12.39 21.42 -4.53
CA LYS A 343 11.40 22.42 -4.99
C LYS A 343 10.16 21.82 -5.69
N GLN A 344 10.34 20.77 -6.50
CA GLN A 344 9.24 20.15 -7.25
C GLN A 344 8.30 19.29 -6.38
N THR A 345 8.76 18.88 -5.21
CA THR A 345 8.06 17.94 -4.33
C THR A 345 8.03 18.43 -2.89
N GLU A 346 7.91 19.74 -2.68
CA GLU A 346 7.82 20.35 -1.36
C GLU A 346 6.60 19.85 -0.58
N ARG A 347 6.83 19.61 0.71
CA ARG A 347 5.79 19.21 1.66
C ARG A 347 6.02 20.01 2.95
N CYS A 348 5.52 21.27 2.95
CA CYS A 348 5.62 22.13 4.11
C CYS A 348 4.65 21.68 5.19
N HIS A 349 5.09 21.66 6.44
CA HIS A 349 4.24 21.40 7.61
C HIS A 349 3.06 22.38 7.66
N PRO A 350 1.85 21.98 8.11
CA PRO A 350 0.67 22.83 8.11
C PRO A 350 0.83 24.16 8.87
N GLU A 351 1.44 24.14 10.02
CA GLU A 351 1.55 25.29 10.94
C GLU A 351 2.94 25.92 10.92
N GLU A 352 3.99 25.12 10.84
CA GLU A 352 5.37 25.58 10.88
C GLU A 352 5.95 25.64 9.46
N THR A 353 6.68 26.73 9.14
CA THR A 353 7.27 26.86 7.80
C THR A 353 8.60 26.11 7.72
N ARG A 354 8.49 24.80 7.68
CA ARG A 354 9.57 23.83 7.57
C ARG A 354 9.12 22.56 6.85
N PRO A 355 10.04 21.73 6.36
CA PRO A 355 9.72 20.35 5.98
C PRO A 355 9.25 19.53 7.19
N PHE A 356 8.64 18.38 6.95
CA PHE A 356 8.41 17.39 8.01
C PHE A 356 9.74 16.89 8.56
N THR A 357 9.83 16.71 9.87
CA THR A 357 10.98 16.10 10.55
C THR A 357 11.12 14.62 10.17
N VAL A 358 12.21 13.99 10.58
CA VAL A 358 12.44 12.56 10.30
C VAL A 358 11.32 11.71 10.89
N ARG A 359 10.93 11.96 12.16
CA ARG A 359 9.87 11.18 12.81
C ARG A 359 8.48 11.43 12.22
N GLU A 360 8.17 12.69 11.91
CA GLU A 360 6.92 13.03 11.21
C GLU A 360 6.86 12.31 9.85
N SER A 361 7.95 12.32 9.08
CA SER A 361 8.03 11.61 7.79
C SER A 361 7.87 10.09 7.96
N ALA A 362 8.47 9.51 9.01
CA ALA A 362 8.33 8.11 9.34
C ALA A 362 6.88 7.74 9.71
N ARG A 363 6.22 8.56 10.54
CA ARG A 363 4.81 8.39 10.91
C ARG A 363 3.88 8.50 9.70
N ILE A 364 4.13 9.44 8.78
CA ILE A 364 3.39 9.58 7.52
C ILE A 364 3.52 8.30 6.67
N GLN A 365 4.63 7.58 6.75
CA GLN A 365 4.86 6.27 6.13
C GLN A 365 4.44 5.09 7.04
N SER A 366 3.76 5.38 8.14
CA SER A 366 3.27 4.42 9.13
C SER A 366 4.36 3.58 9.85
N PHE A 367 5.60 4.05 9.90
CA PHE A 367 6.59 3.44 10.78
C PHE A 367 6.26 3.73 12.24
N PRO A 368 6.48 2.77 13.16
CA PRO A 368 6.31 2.99 14.60
C PRO A 368 7.40 3.89 15.16
N ASP A 369 7.15 4.50 16.32
CA ASP A 369 8.06 5.51 16.90
C ASP A 369 9.39 4.96 17.38
N ASP A 370 9.43 3.72 17.75
CA ASP A 370 10.63 3.02 18.19
C ASP A 370 11.53 2.57 17.02
N TRP A 371 11.03 2.63 15.77
CA TRP A 371 11.85 2.32 14.59
C TRP A 371 12.92 3.37 14.36
N LYS A 372 14.17 2.97 14.48
CA LYS A 372 15.35 3.83 14.34
C LYS A 372 15.88 3.77 12.92
N PHE A 373 16.20 4.92 12.34
CA PHE A 373 16.88 5.04 11.04
C PHE A 373 18.34 5.36 11.26
N CYS A 374 19.24 4.58 10.70
CA CYS A 374 20.70 4.78 10.78
C CYS A 374 21.20 5.66 9.63
N GLY A 375 22.45 6.14 9.76
CA GLY A 375 23.06 7.05 8.80
C GLY A 375 22.79 8.52 9.09
N GLY A 376 23.27 9.40 8.20
CA GLY A 376 23.06 10.84 8.29
C GLY A 376 21.60 11.23 8.05
N ILE A 377 21.24 12.49 8.35
CA ILE A 377 19.86 12.97 8.20
C ILE A 377 19.34 12.81 6.75
N GLY A 378 20.19 12.98 5.76
CA GLY A 378 19.86 12.75 4.35
C GLY A 378 19.54 11.28 4.05
N ASP A 379 20.32 10.36 4.64
CA ASP A 379 20.09 8.91 4.51
C ASP A 379 18.76 8.51 5.14
N GLN A 380 18.42 9.06 6.30
CA GLN A 380 17.16 8.81 6.99
C GLN A 380 15.95 9.22 6.13
N TYR A 381 15.97 10.42 5.53
CA TYR A 381 14.91 10.84 4.60
C TYR A 381 14.85 10.00 3.33
N LYS A 382 16.00 9.59 2.79
CA LYS A 382 16.09 8.69 1.63
C LYS A 382 15.46 7.34 1.94
N GLN A 383 15.77 6.77 3.10
CA GLN A 383 15.20 5.51 3.58
C GLN A 383 13.66 5.59 3.69
N ILE A 384 13.15 6.63 4.35
CA ILE A 384 11.72 6.84 4.54
C ILE A 384 11.02 7.09 3.21
N GLY A 385 11.59 7.93 2.34
CA GLY A 385 11.00 8.29 1.05
C GLY A 385 10.89 7.10 0.08
N ASN A 386 11.84 6.17 0.13
CA ASN A 386 11.85 4.97 -0.71
C ASN A 386 10.95 3.85 -0.16
N ALA A 387 10.67 3.83 1.14
CA ALA A 387 9.98 2.73 1.77
C ALA A 387 8.56 2.48 1.22
N VAL A 388 8.17 1.23 1.19
CA VAL A 388 6.75 0.85 1.15
C VAL A 388 6.13 1.19 2.50
N PRO A 389 4.97 1.88 2.58
CA PRO A 389 4.34 2.17 3.86
C PRO A 389 4.02 0.90 4.64
N VAL A 390 4.38 0.89 5.93
CA VAL A 390 4.29 -0.32 6.77
C VAL A 390 2.88 -0.88 6.85
N GLU A 391 1.88 -0.03 7.08
CA GLU A 391 0.49 -0.48 7.22
C GLU A 391 -0.09 -1.02 5.90
N MET A 392 0.23 -0.39 4.77
CA MET A 392 -0.14 -0.93 3.45
C MET A 392 0.52 -2.28 3.21
N ALA A 393 1.79 -2.43 3.56
CA ALA A 393 2.53 -3.69 3.47
C ALA A 393 1.92 -4.77 4.37
N ARG A 394 1.49 -4.41 5.59
CA ARG A 394 0.79 -5.32 6.51
C ARG A 394 -0.51 -5.85 5.90
N ARG A 395 -1.33 -4.96 5.32
CA ARG A 395 -2.60 -5.35 4.67
C ARG A 395 -2.36 -6.31 3.49
N ILE A 396 -1.35 -6.01 2.66
CA ILE A 396 -0.95 -6.91 1.57
C ILE A 396 -0.46 -8.25 2.14
N GLY A 397 0.38 -8.22 3.18
CA GLY A 397 0.90 -9.41 3.85
C GLY A 397 -0.20 -10.32 4.40
N VAL A 398 -1.25 -9.74 5.01
CA VAL A 398 -2.44 -10.51 5.46
C VAL A 398 -3.10 -11.23 4.28
N SER A 399 -3.32 -10.54 3.16
CA SER A 399 -3.90 -11.17 1.96
C SER A 399 -3.01 -12.28 1.39
N LEU A 400 -1.68 -12.08 1.35
CA LEU A 400 -0.72 -13.09 0.90
C LEU A 400 -0.73 -14.33 1.81
N LYS A 401 -0.73 -14.11 3.13
CA LYS A 401 -0.79 -15.20 4.12
C LYS A 401 -2.09 -16.00 4.00
N GLN A 402 -3.22 -15.31 3.88
CA GLN A 402 -4.52 -15.95 3.67
C GLN A 402 -4.54 -16.79 2.41
N ALA A 403 -4.03 -16.28 1.29
CA ALA A 403 -3.97 -17.00 0.02
C ALA A 403 -3.17 -18.33 0.12
N ILE A 404 -2.12 -18.39 0.95
CA ILE A 404 -1.31 -19.59 1.14
C ILE A 404 -1.97 -20.59 2.10
N LEU A 405 -2.66 -20.10 3.15
CA LEU A 405 -3.24 -20.94 4.20
C LEU A 405 -4.67 -21.42 3.89
N MET A 406 -5.43 -20.68 3.08
CA MET A 406 -6.75 -21.10 2.63
C MET A 406 -6.61 -22.04 1.43
N LYS A 407 -6.65 -23.34 1.69
CA LYS A 407 -6.77 -24.40 0.68
C LYS A 407 -8.23 -24.72 0.41
#